data_b7ad9cb30b5f7807d5e98f20e18ebbec
#
_entry.id   b7ad9cb30b5f7807d5e98f20e18ebbec
#
_cell.length_a   1.000
_cell.length_b   1.000
_cell.length_c   1.000
_cell.angle_alpha   90.00
_cell.angle_beta   90.00
_cell.angle_gamma   90.00
#
_symmetry.space_group_name_H-M   'P 1'
#
loop_
_entity.id
_entity.type
_entity.pdbx_description
1 polymer ?
#
loop_
_entity_poly.entity_id
_entity_poly.type
_entity_poly.pdbx_seq_one_letter_code
_entity_poly.pdbx_strand_id
1 'polypeptide(L)'
;MRFGILIYEGVEPIDLATFGVLSMARRIAPEIEICTIAPHTGPVALANGLKVSADFGIDNAPACDLVIVTGGPGWVKQAEAPGTLDYIRRVRATGRIASVCTGAMILAASGILDGGPATTKHEVVPPEISPLEVMRANYPEIDARTAMLVDRGEGLVTGGGVSLCIDTTLHLLADMLGQHVADETARIMEYTRAWRANREGFAPVLVPALRVPK
;
A
#
# COMPACT_ATOMS: atom_id res chain seq x y z
N MET A 1 18.08 -0.43 -1.78
CA MET A 1 16.76 0.23 -1.86
C MET A 1 15.93 -0.19 -0.67
N ARG A 2 15.40 0.77 0.10
CA ARG A 2 14.69 0.48 1.37
C ARG A 2 13.18 0.68 1.23
N PHE A 3 12.44 -0.38 1.57
CA PHE A 3 10.99 -0.40 1.64
C PHE A 3 10.54 -0.36 3.11
N GLY A 4 9.76 0.64 3.49
CA GLY A 4 9.09 0.72 4.77
C GLY A 4 7.66 0.20 4.67
N ILE A 5 7.25 -0.67 5.59
CA ILE A 5 5.88 -1.16 5.67
C ILE A 5 5.26 -0.58 6.93
N LEU A 6 4.30 0.33 6.75
CA LEU A 6 3.55 0.92 7.86
C LEU A 6 2.49 -0.07 8.33
N ILE A 7 2.67 -0.55 9.55
CA ILE A 7 1.76 -1.45 10.27
C ILE A 7 1.21 -0.75 11.51
N TYR A 8 0.07 -1.20 11.99
CA TYR A 8 -0.59 -0.62 13.16
C TYR A 8 -1.53 -1.65 13.80
N GLU A 9 -2.03 -1.36 14.99
CA GLU A 9 -2.98 -2.23 15.67
C GLU A 9 -4.22 -2.46 14.80
N GLY A 10 -4.57 -3.73 14.56
CA GLY A 10 -5.69 -4.14 13.73
C GLY A 10 -5.42 -4.19 12.22
N VAL A 11 -4.14 -4.19 11.78
CA VAL A 11 -3.80 -4.55 10.39
C VAL A 11 -4.31 -5.96 10.07
N GLU A 12 -4.86 -6.14 8.88
CA GLU A 12 -5.27 -7.47 8.38
C GLU A 12 -4.03 -8.32 8.07
N PRO A 13 -3.87 -9.51 8.67
CA PRO A 13 -2.66 -10.32 8.50
C PRO A 13 -2.29 -10.64 7.04
N ILE A 14 -3.26 -10.77 6.14
CA ILE A 14 -2.98 -11.04 4.72
C ILE A 14 -2.28 -9.87 4.04
N ASP A 15 -2.45 -8.64 4.50
CA ASP A 15 -1.74 -7.47 3.96
C ASP A 15 -0.22 -7.53 4.21
N LEU A 16 0.22 -8.38 5.16
CA LEU A 16 1.64 -8.69 5.34
C LEU A 16 2.22 -9.54 4.19
N ALA A 17 1.41 -10.01 3.26
CA ALA A 17 1.92 -10.59 2.01
C ALA A 17 2.76 -9.57 1.23
N THR A 18 2.55 -8.26 1.43
CA THR A 18 3.44 -7.20 0.96
C THR A 18 4.89 -7.43 1.43
N PHE A 19 5.10 -7.72 2.71
CA PHE A 19 6.41 -8.09 3.26
C PHE A 19 6.92 -9.39 2.61
N GLY A 20 6.05 -10.39 2.46
CA GLY A 20 6.37 -11.68 1.86
C GLY A 20 6.88 -11.53 0.42
N VAL A 21 6.21 -10.72 -0.42
CA VAL A 21 6.61 -10.43 -1.80
C VAL A 21 7.99 -9.78 -1.84
N LEU A 22 8.22 -8.74 -1.03
CA LEU A 22 9.52 -8.05 -0.95
C LEU A 22 10.62 -8.99 -0.46
N SER A 23 10.31 -9.85 0.53
CA SER A 23 11.25 -10.87 1.03
C SER A 23 11.63 -11.88 -0.04
N MET A 24 10.69 -12.30 -0.89
CA MET A 24 10.99 -13.18 -2.03
C MET A 24 11.79 -12.45 -3.11
N ALA A 25 11.48 -11.17 -3.37
CA ALA A 25 12.20 -10.35 -4.35
C ALA A 25 13.70 -10.19 -4.01
N ARG A 26 14.08 -10.22 -2.73
CA ARG A 26 15.50 -10.19 -2.31
C ARG A 26 16.34 -11.33 -2.87
N ARG A 27 15.73 -12.41 -3.34
CA ARG A 27 16.46 -13.51 -4.00
C ARG A 27 16.91 -13.15 -5.41
N ILE A 28 16.28 -12.12 -6.00
CA ILE A 28 16.58 -11.61 -7.34
C ILE A 28 17.34 -10.27 -7.24
N ALA A 29 16.91 -9.40 -6.33
CA ALA A 29 17.50 -8.08 -6.05
C ALA A 29 17.95 -8.00 -4.57
N PRO A 30 19.16 -8.50 -4.23
CA PRO A 30 19.63 -8.60 -2.83
C PRO A 30 19.78 -7.26 -2.12
N GLU A 31 19.86 -6.16 -2.86
CA GLU A 31 19.95 -4.79 -2.36
C GLU A 31 18.65 -4.28 -1.74
N ILE A 32 17.55 -5.02 -1.83
CA ILE A 32 16.30 -4.69 -1.16
C ILE A 32 16.49 -4.80 0.36
N GLU A 33 16.23 -3.70 1.04
CA GLU A 33 16.08 -3.64 2.50
C GLU A 33 14.60 -3.47 2.83
N ILE A 34 14.13 -4.15 3.88
CA ILE A 34 12.72 -4.08 4.31
C ILE A 34 12.72 -3.74 5.79
N CYS A 35 11.91 -2.79 6.19
CA CYS A 35 11.66 -2.51 7.60
C CYS A 35 10.17 -2.31 7.87
N THR A 36 9.75 -2.65 9.09
CA THR A 36 8.41 -2.41 9.59
C THR A 36 8.38 -1.14 10.44
N ILE A 37 7.39 -0.30 10.20
CA ILE A 37 7.20 0.99 10.86
C ILE A 37 5.81 0.97 11.50
N ALA A 38 5.67 1.46 12.72
CA ALA A 38 4.39 1.57 13.40
C ALA A 38 4.29 2.91 14.16
N PRO A 39 3.12 3.28 14.69
CA PRO A 39 3.03 4.46 15.56
C PRO A 39 4.07 4.45 16.69
N HIS A 40 4.40 3.28 17.22
CA HIS A 40 5.47 3.07 18.22
C HIS A 40 6.29 1.83 17.87
N THR A 41 7.58 1.84 18.19
CA THR A 41 8.46 0.67 18.06
C THR A 41 7.99 -0.46 18.97
N GLY A 42 8.14 -1.70 18.51
CA GLY A 42 7.86 -2.90 19.30
C GLY A 42 6.59 -3.63 18.93
N PRO A 43 5.94 -4.34 19.88
CA PRO A 43 4.84 -5.24 19.58
C PRO A 43 3.61 -4.52 19.02
N VAL A 44 3.06 -5.05 17.95
CA VAL A 44 1.82 -4.59 17.30
C VAL A 44 0.85 -5.77 17.23
N ALA A 45 -0.34 -5.62 17.79
CA ALA A 45 -1.40 -6.61 17.69
C ALA A 45 -2.20 -6.39 16.39
N LEU A 46 -2.09 -7.30 15.46
CA LEU A 46 -2.86 -7.30 14.22
C LEU A 46 -4.29 -7.81 14.47
N ALA A 47 -5.13 -7.77 13.44
CA ALA A 47 -6.46 -8.36 13.50
C ALA A 47 -6.39 -9.84 13.92
N ASN A 48 -7.39 -10.28 14.67
CA ASN A 48 -7.51 -11.65 15.19
C ASN A 48 -6.33 -12.13 16.06
N GLY A 49 -5.52 -11.20 16.60
CA GLY A 49 -4.56 -11.50 17.66
C GLY A 49 -3.17 -11.93 17.21
N LEU A 50 -2.87 -11.96 15.91
CA LEU A 50 -1.49 -12.12 15.44
C LEU A 50 -0.63 -10.97 15.97
N LYS A 51 0.54 -11.28 16.54
CA LYS A 51 1.47 -10.27 17.03
C LYS A 51 2.72 -10.24 16.15
N VAL A 52 3.12 -9.04 15.74
CA VAL A 52 4.37 -8.76 15.04
C VAL A 52 5.12 -7.66 15.78
N SER A 53 6.42 -7.53 15.55
CA SER A 53 7.21 -6.44 16.12
C SER A 53 7.53 -5.43 15.03
N ALA A 54 7.27 -4.15 15.28
CA ALA A 54 7.74 -3.07 14.43
C ALA A 54 9.20 -2.75 14.75
N ASP A 55 10.03 -2.60 13.70
CA ASP A 55 11.43 -2.24 13.83
C ASP A 55 11.59 -0.80 14.30
N PHE A 56 10.70 0.09 13.83
CA PHE A 56 10.76 1.53 14.10
C PHE A 56 9.39 2.10 14.46
N GLY A 57 9.40 3.17 15.24
CA GLY A 57 8.27 4.08 15.37
C GLY A 57 8.29 5.15 14.26
N ILE A 58 7.14 5.81 14.01
CA ILE A 58 7.04 6.90 13.03
C ILE A 58 7.95 8.10 13.35
N ASP A 59 8.39 8.23 14.60
CA ASP A 59 9.26 9.33 15.04
C ASP A 59 10.75 9.06 14.74
N ASN A 60 11.15 7.80 14.62
CA ASN A 60 12.54 7.39 14.40
C ASN A 60 12.71 6.48 13.16
N ALA A 61 11.69 6.41 12.31
CA ALA A 61 11.75 5.64 11.08
C ALA A 61 12.86 6.16 10.16
N PRO A 62 13.67 5.27 9.57
CA PRO A 62 14.68 5.67 8.60
C PRO A 62 14.03 6.21 7.32
N ALA A 63 14.80 6.97 6.53
CA ALA A 63 14.38 7.32 5.18
C ALA A 63 14.19 6.05 4.35
N CYS A 64 13.05 5.94 3.68
CA CYS A 64 12.69 4.84 2.79
C CYS A 64 12.51 5.35 1.36
N ASP A 65 12.92 4.56 0.38
CA ASP A 65 12.67 4.86 -1.03
C ASP A 65 11.18 4.73 -1.38
N LEU A 66 10.46 3.90 -0.62
CA LEU A 66 9.00 3.74 -0.67
C LEU A 66 8.47 3.35 0.72
N VAL A 67 7.37 3.96 1.13
CA VAL A 67 6.57 3.48 2.27
C VAL A 67 5.25 2.90 1.76
N ILE A 68 4.90 1.69 2.19
CA ILE A 68 3.63 1.02 1.86
C ILE A 68 2.76 0.99 3.12
N VAL A 69 1.60 1.61 3.03
CA VAL A 69 0.60 1.66 4.12
C VAL A 69 -0.35 0.47 3.98
N THR A 70 -0.34 -0.42 4.96
CA THR A 70 -1.20 -1.60 4.98
C THR A 70 -2.63 -1.25 5.43
N GLY A 71 -3.57 -2.16 5.17
CA GLY A 71 -4.96 -2.02 5.62
C GLY A 71 -5.34 -3.00 6.72
N GLY A 72 -6.59 -2.97 7.10
CA GLY A 72 -7.19 -3.78 8.16
C GLY A 72 -8.18 -2.96 8.98
N PRO A 73 -8.99 -3.58 9.86
CA PRO A 73 -10.02 -2.88 10.65
C PRO A 73 -9.52 -1.67 11.44
N GLY A 74 -8.25 -1.67 11.83
CA GLY A 74 -7.62 -0.57 12.57
C GLY A 74 -7.43 0.73 11.77
N TRP A 75 -7.71 0.75 10.46
CA TRP A 75 -7.56 1.94 9.63
C TRP A 75 -8.34 3.15 10.16
N VAL A 76 -9.53 2.92 10.72
CA VAL A 76 -10.39 4.00 11.26
C VAL A 76 -9.65 4.81 12.31
N LYS A 77 -9.03 4.13 13.29
CA LYS A 77 -8.22 4.77 14.33
C LYS A 77 -7.02 5.52 13.76
N GLN A 78 -6.39 4.97 12.72
CA GLN A 78 -5.22 5.61 12.10
C GLN A 78 -5.60 6.82 11.25
N ALA A 79 -6.77 6.81 10.62
CA ALA A 79 -7.32 7.95 9.87
C ALA A 79 -7.64 9.16 10.78
N GLU A 80 -7.74 8.96 12.08
CA GLU A 80 -7.96 9.99 13.10
C GLU A 80 -6.69 10.31 13.92
N ALA A 81 -5.58 9.59 13.71
CA ALA A 81 -4.36 9.73 14.47
C ALA A 81 -3.44 10.81 13.88
N PRO A 82 -3.29 12.00 14.50
CA PRO A 82 -2.50 13.10 13.94
C PRO A 82 -1.05 12.69 13.63
N GLY A 83 -0.39 11.93 14.51
CA GLY A 83 0.98 11.47 14.30
C GLY A 83 1.15 10.60 13.06
N THR A 84 0.20 9.69 12.80
CA THR A 84 0.20 8.85 11.58
C THR A 84 -0.02 9.70 10.33
N LEU A 85 -0.99 10.62 10.35
CA LEU A 85 -1.28 11.49 9.22
C LEU A 85 -0.10 12.42 8.89
N ASP A 86 0.54 12.98 9.90
CA ASP A 86 1.72 13.84 9.73
C ASP A 86 2.92 13.04 9.21
N TYR A 87 3.11 11.79 9.66
CA TYR A 87 4.12 10.91 9.11
C TYR A 87 3.90 10.66 7.61
N ILE A 88 2.67 10.35 7.21
CA ILE A 88 2.29 10.13 5.80
C ILE A 88 2.58 11.37 4.96
N ARG A 89 2.20 12.56 5.43
CA ARG A 89 2.48 13.83 4.73
C ARG A 89 3.98 14.08 4.57
N ARG A 90 4.78 13.82 5.63
CA ARG A 90 6.26 13.94 5.56
C ARG A 90 6.86 12.97 4.54
N VAL A 91 6.44 11.71 4.55
CA VAL A 91 6.89 10.72 3.57
C VAL A 91 6.55 11.17 2.15
N ARG A 92 5.30 11.61 1.91
CA ARG A 92 4.87 12.05 0.58
C ARG A 92 5.62 13.28 0.07
N ALA A 93 5.99 14.19 0.96
CA ALA A 93 6.74 15.40 0.61
C ALA A 93 8.18 15.11 0.16
N THR A 94 8.76 13.98 0.55
CA THR A 94 10.17 13.66 0.31
C THR A 94 10.40 12.40 -0.51
N GLY A 95 9.35 11.58 -0.73
CA GLY A 95 9.51 10.28 -1.34
C GLY A 95 8.22 9.69 -1.92
N ARG A 96 8.31 8.39 -2.16
CA ARG A 96 7.21 7.60 -2.70
C ARG A 96 6.39 6.99 -1.59
N ILE A 97 5.09 6.92 -1.81
CA ILE A 97 4.16 6.27 -0.88
C ILE A 97 3.14 5.44 -1.66
N ALA A 98 2.85 4.27 -1.15
CA ALA A 98 1.80 3.42 -1.66
C ALA A 98 0.90 2.94 -0.52
N SER A 99 -0.27 2.43 -0.88
CA SER A 99 -1.14 1.72 0.05
C SER A 99 -1.65 0.43 -0.55
N VAL A 100 -2.02 -0.49 0.30
CA VAL A 100 -2.77 -1.69 -0.04
C VAL A 100 -4.04 -1.74 0.80
N CYS A 101 -5.09 -2.36 0.27
CA CYS A 101 -6.36 -2.55 0.98
C CYS A 101 -6.90 -1.22 1.56
N THR A 102 -7.35 -1.22 2.81
CA THR A 102 -7.85 -0.01 3.49
C THR A 102 -6.77 0.97 3.94
N GLY A 103 -5.50 0.70 3.67
CA GLY A 103 -4.43 1.68 3.84
C GLY A 103 -4.67 2.97 3.05
N ALA A 104 -5.36 2.88 1.89
CA ALA A 104 -5.75 4.05 1.11
C ALA A 104 -6.71 4.99 1.86
N MET A 105 -7.50 4.50 2.81
CA MET A 105 -8.36 5.32 3.66
C MET A 105 -7.55 6.22 4.59
N ILE A 106 -6.41 5.74 5.06
CA ILE A 106 -5.49 6.54 5.89
C ILE A 106 -4.79 7.61 5.02
N LEU A 107 -4.42 7.23 3.77
CA LEU A 107 -3.90 8.21 2.80
C LEU A 107 -4.94 9.27 2.46
N ALA A 108 -6.22 8.89 2.29
CA ALA A 108 -7.32 9.83 2.06
C ALA A 108 -7.48 10.82 3.22
N ALA A 109 -7.50 10.31 4.47
CA ALA A 109 -7.58 11.15 5.66
C ALA A 109 -6.39 12.11 5.82
N SER A 110 -5.22 11.77 5.27
CA SER A 110 -4.07 12.68 5.26
C SER A 110 -4.15 13.81 4.23
N GLY A 111 -5.11 13.74 3.28
CA GLY A 111 -5.30 14.71 2.20
C GLY A 111 -4.38 14.51 0.99
N ILE A 112 -3.47 13.54 1.01
CA ILE A 112 -2.51 13.36 -0.12
C ILE A 112 -3.14 12.72 -1.36
N LEU A 113 -4.39 12.23 -1.26
CA LEU A 113 -5.13 11.66 -2.38
C LEU A 113 -6.07 12.66 -3.07
N ASP A 114 -6.20 13.87 -2.56
CA ASP A 114 -7.09 14.87 -3.12
C ASP A 114 -6.72 15.22 -4.58
N GLY A 115 -7.73 15.57 -5.36
CA GLY A 115 -7.57 16.02 -6.74
C GLY A 115 -7.26 14.93 -7.78
N GLY A 116 -7.37 13.63 -7.43
CA GLY A 116 -7.09 12.59 -8.43
C GLY A 116 -7.66 11.22 -8.11
N PRO A 117 -7.46 10.22 -9.00
CA PRO A 117 -8.03 8.90 -8.81
C PRO A 117 -7.31 8.11 -7.71
N ALA A 118 -8.09 7.29 -6.99
CA ALA A 118 -7.58 6.34 -6.01
C ALA A 118 -8.48 5.10 -5.94
N THR A 119 -7.95 4.02 -5.40
CA THR A 119 -8.73 2.82 -5.07
C THR A 119 -8.45 2.35 -3.66
N THR A 120 -9.32 1.51 -3.15
CA THR A 120 -9.22 0.83 -1.86
C THR A 120 -9.99 -0.49 -1.92
N LYS A 121 -10.08 -1.20 -0.81
CA LYS A 121 -10.94 -2.39 -0.69
C LYS A 121 -12.40 -2.05 -1.01
N HIS A 122 -13.05 -2.86 -1.87
CA HIS A 122 -14.46 -2.66 -2.25
C HIS A 122 -15.37 -3.83 -1.88
N GLU A 123 -14.87 -5.07 -1.88
CA GLU A 123 -15.67 -6.24 -1.51
C GLU A 123 -15.77 -6.37 0.02
N VAL A 124 -16.99 -6.55 0.51
CA VAL A 124 -17.31 -6.66 1.95
C VAL A 124 -18.41 -7.69 2.19
N VAL A 125 -18.55 -8.10 3.43
CA VAL A 125 -19.65 -8.98 3.88
C VAL A 125 -20.74 -8.10 4.50
N PRO A 126 -21.99 -8.18 4.03
CA PRO A 126 -23.09 -7.45 4.68
C PRO A 126 -23.20 -7.75 6.18
N PRO A 127 -23.46 -6.75 7.05
CA PRO A 127 -23.86 -5.38 6.75
C PRO A 127 -22.69 -4.36 6.63
N GLU A 128 -21.45 -4.79 6.42
CA GLU A 128 -20.33 -3.88 6.28
C GLU A 128 -20.52 -2.93 5.10
N ILE A 129 -20.13 -1.67 5.27
CA ILE A 129 -20.10 -0.69 4.19
C ILE A 129 -18.73 -0.77 3.52
N SER A 130 -18.72 -0.85 2.20
CA SER A 130 -17.47 -0.89 1.42
C SER A 130 -16.60 0.33 1.72
N PRO A 131 -15.31 0.15 2.05
CA PRO A 131 -14.37 1.26 2.18
C PRO A 131 -14.32 2.17 0.95
N LEU A 132 -14.52 1.63 -0.25
CA LEU A 132 -14.59 2.42 -1.47
C LEU A 132 -15.83 3.36 -1.48
N GLU A 133 -16.98 2.90 -0.99
CA GLU A 133 -18.17 3.76 -0.83
C GLU A 133 -17.97 4.81 0.26
N VAL A 134 -17.31 4.42 1.36
CA VAL A 134 -16.92 5.38 2.41
C VAL A 134 -15.97 6.45 1.84
N MET A 135 -15.01 6.06 0.99
CA MET A 135 -14.13 7.02 0.32
C MET A 135 -14.91 8.00 -0.55
N ARG A 136 -15.85 7.50 -1.37
CA ARG A 136 -16.73 8.34 -2.21
C ARG A 136 -17.57 9.33 -1.42
N ALA A 137 -18.09 8.88 -0.28
CA ALA A 137 -18.97 9.71 0.56
C ALA A 137 -18.22 10.78 1.36
N ASN A 138 -17.05 10.43 1.91
CA ASN A 138 -16.36 11.26 2.89
C ASN A 138 -15.19 12.07 2.32
N TYR A 139 -14.70 11.73 1.11
CA TYR A 139 -13.57 12.39 0.47
C TYR A 139 -13.92 12.78 -0.98
N PRO A 140 -14.81 13.78 -1.18
CA PRO A 140 -15.35 14.14 -2.48
C PRO A 140 -14.32 14.67 -3.48
N GLU A 141 -13.17 15.13 -3.02
CA GLU A 141 -12.03 15.54 -3.86
C GLU A 141 -11.27 14.35 -4.49
N ILE A 142 -11.58 13.12 -4.07
CA ILE A 142 -10.95 11.91 -4.57
C ILE A 142 -11.86 11.24 -5.60
N ASP A 143 -11.32 10.99 -6.81
CA ASP A 143 -11.98 10.17 -7.82
C ASP A 143 -11.83 8.68 -7.47
N ALA A 144 -12.72 8.16 -6.61
CA ALA A 144 -12.65 6.81 -6.08
C ALA A 144 -13.05 5.75 -7.13
N ARG A 145 -12.09 4.97 -7.61
CA ARG A 145 -12.21 3.98 -8.69
C ARG A 145 -12.23 2.55 -8.17
N THR A 146 -13.08 1.72 -8.78
CA THR A 146 -12.99 0.26 -8.64
C THR A 146 -11.90 -0.23 -9.58
N ALA A 147 -10.73 -0.60 -9.04
CA ALA A 147 -9.57 -1.02 -9.82
C ALA A 147 -8.68 -1.96 -9.00
N MET A 148 -7.88 -2.77 -9.67
CA MET A 148 -6.83 -3.58 -9.02
C MET A 148 -5.87 -2.70 -8.24
N LEU A 149 -5.40 -1.65 -8.88
CA LEU A 149 -4.63 -0.55 -8.30
C LEU A 149 -4.82 0.73 -9.13
N VAL A 150 -4.51 1.86 -8.54
CA VAL A 150 -4.38 3.15 -9.22
C VAL A 150 -2.96 3.65 -9.01
N ASP A 151 -2.23 3.86 -10.10
CA ASP A 151 -0.93 4.50 -10.11
C ASP A 151 -1.06 5.90 -10.70
N ARG A 152 -0.83 6.91 -9.88
CA ARG A 152 -0.86 8.32 -10.31
C ARG A 152 0.43 8.79 -10.97
N GLY A 153 1.42 7.91 -11.07
CA GLY A 153 2.79 8.34 -11.34
C GLY A 153 3.37 9.08 -10.13
N GLU A 154 4.54 9.67 -10.30
CA GLU A 154 5.19 10.48 -9.25
C GLU A 154 5.33 9.76 -7.89
N GLY A 155 5.27 8.42 -7.89
CA GLY A 155 5.44 7.59 -6.71
C GLY A 155 4.24 7.57 -5.76
N LEU A 156 3.01 7.77 -6.25
CA LEU A 156 1.79 7.63 -5.49
C LEU A 156 0.92 6.51 -6.07
N VAL A 157 0.80 5.40 -5.35
CA VAL A 157 0.04 4.22 -5.76
C VAL A 157 -0.94 3.80 -4.68
N THR A 158 -2.19 3.50 -5.05
CA THR A 158 -3.17 2.88 -4.15
C THR A 158 -3.59 1.53 -4.70
N GLY A 159 -3.54 0.49 -3.88
CA GLY A 159 -3.95 -0.86 -4.23
C GLY A 159 -5.33 -1.22 -3.67
N GLY A 160 -6.04 -2.09 -4.40
CA GLY A 160 -7.29 -2.67 -3.93
C GLY A 160 -7.10 -3.62 -2.74
N GLY A 161 -8.14 -4.22 -2.25
CA GLY A 161 -8.09 -5.18 -1.15
C GLY A 161 -8.22 -6.61 -1.67
N VAL A 162 -7.91 -7.55 -0.94
CA VAL A 162 -7.08 -7.85 0.19
C VAL A 162 -5.85 -8.55 -0.34
N SER A 163 -6.04 -9.62 -1.12
CA SER A 163 -4.99 -10.37 -1.83
C SER A 163 -4.30 -9.55 -2.92
N LEU A 164 -4.95 -8.49 -3.44
CA LEU A 164 -4.36 -7.55 -4.40
C LEU A 164 -3.16 -6.76 -3.83
N CYS A 165 -2.86 -6.89 -2.53
CA CYS A 165 -1.61 -6.41 -1.96
C CYS A 165 -0.39 -7.06 -2.63
N ILE A 166 -0.49 -8.32 -3.06
CA ILE A 166 0.55 -9.03 -3.81
C ILE A 166 0.76 -8.37 -5.17
N ASP A 167 -0.35 -8.17 -5.92
CA ASP A 167 -0.32 -7.55 -7.25
C ASP A 167 0.22 -6.12 -7.20
N THR A 168 -0.22 -5.34 -6.20
CA THR A 168 0.27 -3.97 -5.98
C THR A 168 1.77 -3.96 -5.69
N THR A 169 2.26 -4.88 -4.85
CA THR A 169 3.69 -4.96 -4.52
C THR A 169 4.52 -5.40 -5.73
N LEU A 170 4.03 -6.33 -6.55
CA LEU A 170 4.69 -6.72 -7.81
C LEU A 170 4.73 -5.55 -8.81
N HIS A 171 3.66 -4.74 -8.88
CA HIS A 171 3.64 -3.53 -9.70
C HIS A 171 4.70 -2.52 -9.23
N LEU A 172 4.81 -2.29 -7.92
CA LEU A 172 5.82 -1.40 -7.33
C LEU A 172 7.25 -1.90 -7.60
N LEU A 173 7.49 -3.21 -7.53
CA LEU A 173 8.78 -3.81 -7.92
C LEU A 173 9.09 -3.58 -9.40
N ALA A 174 8.09 -3.72 -10.30
CA ALA A 174 8.27 -3.47 -11.71
C ALA A 174 8.63 -2.00 -12.00
N ASP A 175 7.95 -1.06 -11.32
CA ASP A 175 8.22 0.38 -11.47
C ASP A 175 9.61 0.78 -10.94
N MET A 176 10.01 0.23 -9.79
CA MET A 176 11.22 0.68 -9.08
C MET A 176 12.49 -0.10 -9.45
N LEU A 177 12.37 -1.39 -9.77
CA LEU A 177 13.49 -2.30 -10.02
C LEU A 177 13.45 -2.95 -11.41
N GLY A 178 12.40 -2.66 -12.17
CA GLY A 178 12.20 -3.17 -13.52
C GLY A 178 11.35 -4.44 -13.58
N GLN A 179 10.72 -4.62 -14.74
CA GLN A 179 9.75 -5.70 -15.00
C GLN A 179 10.33 -7.10 -14.73
N HIS A 180 11.63 -7.32 -15.04
CA HIS A 180 12.29 -8.60 -14.81
C HIS A 180 12.26 -9.02 -13.33
N VAL A 181 12.52 -8.09 -12.40
CA VAL A 181 12.49 -8.39 -10.95
C VAL A 181 11.09 -8.81 -10.52
N ALA A 182 10.06 -8.11 -11.00
CA ALA A 182 8.67 -8.45 -10.69
C ALA A 182 8.26 -9.80 -11.28
N ASP A 183 8.61 -10.07 -12.55
CA ASP A 183 8.27 -11.33 -13.23
C ASP A 183 8.93 -12.53 -12.55
N GLU A 184 10.23 -12.44 -12.23
CA GLU A 184 10.95 -13.50 -11.54
C GLU A 184 10.46 -13.71 -10.11
N THR A 185 10.11 -12.60 -9.40
CA THR A 185 9.49 -12.69 -8.08
C THR A 185 8.14 -13.42 -8.16
N ALA A 186 7.27 -13.04 -9.09
CA ALA A 186 6.00 -13.74 -9.31
C ALA A 186 6.19 -15.21 -9.68
N ARG A 187 7.24 -15.53 -10.47
CA ARG A 187 7.57 -16.90 -10.86
C ARG A 187 7.97 -17.77 -9.67
N ILE A 188 8.90 -17.29 -8.84
CA ILE A 188 9.39 -18.07 -7.68
C ILE A 188 8.34 -18.15 -6.55
N MET A 189 7.36 -17.26 -6.55
CA MET A 189 6.18 -17.32 -5.68
C MET A 189 5.08 -18.23 -6.22
N GLU A 190 5.25 -18.82 -7.43
CA GLU A 190 4.21 -19.57 -8.14
C GLU A 190 2.93 -18.75 -8.39
N TYR A 191 3.07 -17.42 -8.45
CA TYR A 191 1.97 -16.46 -8.56
C TYR A 191 1.73 -15.95 -9.98
N THR A 192 2.57 -16.29 -10.97
CA THR A 192 2.54 -15.75 -12.34
C THR A 192 1.15 -15.86 -12.99
N ARG A 193 0.47 -17.01 -12.82
CA ARG A 193 -0.86 -17.25 -13.39
C ARG A 193 -1.90 -16.31 -12.79
N ALA A 194 -1.92 -16.18 -11.47
CA ALA A 194 -2.84 -15.31 -10.76
C ALA A 194 -2.59 -13.83 -11.14
N TRP A 195 -1.32 -13.41 -11.16
CA TRP A 195 -0.95 -12.04 -11.53
C TRP A 195 -1.40 -11.66 -12.94
N ARG A 196 -1.24 -12.56 -13.93
CA ARG A 196 -1.75 -12.34 -15.29
C ARG A 196 -3.27 -12.23 -15.31
N ALA A 197 -3.96 -13.18 -14.68
CA ALA A 197 -5.42 -13.22 -14.64
C ALA A 197 -6.01 -11.98 -13.95
N ASN A 198 -5.40 -11.52 -12.85
CA ASN A 198 -5.84 -10.32 -12.14
C ASN A 198 -5.69 -9.06 -13.02
N ARG A 199 -4.58 -8.91 -13.74
CA ARG A 199 -4.35 -7.78 -14.65
C ARG A 199 -5.29 -7.77 -15.86
N GLU A 200 -5.68 -8.93 -16.36
CA GLU A 200 -6.62 -9.07 -17.46
C GLU A 200 -8.07 -8.84 -17.02
N GLY A 201 -8.45 -9.43 -15.90
CA GLY A 201 -9.84 -9.38 -15.40
C GLY A 201 -10.15 -8.13 -14.56
N PHE A 202 -9.15 -7.48 -13.99
CA PHE A 202 -9.31 -6.31 -13.12
C PHE A 202 -8.16 -5.32 -13.34
N ALA A 203 -8.21 -4.62 -14.45
CA ALA A 203 -7.10 -3.80 -14.94
C ALA A 203 -6.67 -2.69 -13.95
N PRO A 204 -5.35 -2.41 -13.87
CA PRO A 204 -4.85 -1.24 -13.16
C PRO A 204 -5.26 0.07 -13.87
N VAL A 205 -5.47 1.12 -13.10
CA VAL A 205 -5.62 2.49 -13.61
C VAL A 205 -4.27 3.19 -13.53
N LEU A 206 -3.68 3.46 -14.69
CA LEU A 206 -2.39 4.14 -14.79
C LEU A 206 -2.64 5.58 -15.27
N VAL A 207 -2.31 6.56 -14.45
CA VAL A 207 -2.40 7.98 -14.83
C VAL A 207 -1.06 8.39 -15.43
N PRO A 208 -1.02 8.84 -16.69
CA PRO A 208 0.21 9.33 -17.28
C PRO A 208 0.79 10.49 -16.45
N ALA A 209 2.08 10.42 -16.11
CA ALA A 209 2.74 11.54 -15.48
C ALA A 209 2.56 12.79 -16.36
N LEU A 210 2.09 13.89 -15.78
CA LEU A 210 2.00 15.16 -16.48
C LEU A 210 3.41 15.50 -16.98
N ARG A 211 3.62 15.43 -18.30
CA ARG A 211 4.86 15.93 -18.90
C ARG A 211 4.86 17.44 -18.68
N VAL A 212 5.61 17.90 -17.68
CA VAL A 212 5.95 19.32 -17.59
C VAL A 212 6.78 19.63 -18.84
N PRO A 213 6.33 20.53 -19.73
CA PRO A 213 7.15 20.97 -20.86
C PRO A 213 8.45 21.58 -20.30
N LYS A 214 9.59 21.14 -20.84
CA LYS A 214 10.90 21.73 -20.51
C LYS A 214 10.98 23.15 -21.03
#